data_13a28dc4f36b2ef465821a0bda90347b
#
_entry.id   13a28dc4f36b2ef465821a0bda90347b
#
_cell.length_a   1.000
_cell.length_b   1.000
_cell.length_c   1.000
_cell.angle_alpha   90.00
_cell.angle_beta   90.00
_cell.angle_gamma   90.00
#
_symmetry.space_group_name_H-M   'P 1'
#
loop_
_entity.id
_entity.type
_entity.pdbx_description
1 polymer ?
#
loop_
_entity_poly.entity_id
_entity_poly.type
_entity_poly.pdbx_seq_one_letter_code
_entity_poly.pdbx_strand_id
1 'polypeptide(L)'
;MRRAALAGLALTGLALAGMALAWAAPALAQAPDAAVPGGCDRERGERVFSKCAICHARDAAAPSPVGPQLHGVVGRQSATLPGFKYSKALRELRQAWTPELLERFLADPAGFAPGTIMAFTGLKDADDRAAVICLLQTSR
;
A
#
# COMPACT_ATOMS: atom_id res chain seq x y z
N MET A 1 -55.21 21.38 -71.69
CA MET A 1 -56.50 20.78 -71.25
C MET A 1 -56.25 19.86 -70.08
N ARG A 2 -57.11 19.96 -69.09
CA ARG A 2 -57.27 19.08 -67.91
C ARG A 2 -56.31 19.36 -66.69
N ARG A 3 -56.98 19.98 -65.77
CA ARG A 3 -56.69 20.13 -64.32
C ARG A 3 -56.82 18.75 -63.65
N ALA A 4 -55.97 18.48 -62.71
CA ALA A 4 -56.23 17.59 -61.60
C ALA A 4 -55.60 18.07 -60.34
N ALA A 5 -56.44 18.41 -59.38
CA ALA A 5 -56.14 18.70 -58.02
C ALA A 5 -55.99 17.41 -57.21
N LEU A 6 -55.07 17.28 -56.33
CA LEU A 6 -55.05 16.28 -55.25
C LEU A 6 -54.43 16.95 -54.04
N ALA A 7 -55.25 17.34 -53.15
CA ALA A 7 -55.58 16.76 -51.85
C ALA A 7 -54.36 16.54 -50.91
N GLY A 8 -54.35 17.39 -49.92
CA GLY A 8 -53.38 17.31 -48.80
C GLY A 8 -53.63 16.10 -47.91
N LEU A 9 -52.53 15.56 -47.39
CA LEU A 9 -52.56 14.68 -46.24
C LEU A 9 -51.71 15.36 -45.15
N ALA A 10 -52.39 15.85 -44.14
CA ALA A 10 -51.77 16.30 -42.91
C ALA A 10 -51.31 15.06 -42.12
N LEU A 11 -50.03 14.88 -41.98
CA LEU A 11 -49.43 13.89 -41.06
C LEU A 11 -49.19 14.57 -39.71
N THR A 12 -50.09 14.28 -38.80
CA THR A 12 -49.95 14.62 -37.39
C THR A 12 -48.73 13.89 -36.79
N GLY A 13 -47.67 14.63 -36.57
CA GLY A 13 -46.47 14.14 -35.87
C GLY A 13 -46.76 13.83 -34.41
N LEU A 14 -46.70 12.57 -34.05
CA LEU A 14 -46.77 12.10 -32.67
C LEU A 14 -45.43 12.36 -32.01
N ALA A 15 -45.35 13.38 -31.14
CA ALA A 15 -44.19 13.66 -30.34
C ALA A 15 -44.04 12.60 -29.24
N LEU A 16 -43.13 11.64 -29.46
CA LEU A 16 -42.68 10.73 -28.40
C LEU A 16 -41.77 11.50 -27.46
N ALA A 17 -42.32 11.91 -26.33
CA ALA A 17 -41.53 12.43 -25.20
C ALA A 17 -40.72 11.25 -24.60
N GLY A 18 -39.46 11.14 -25.03
CA GLY A 18 -38.53 10.21 -24.45
C GLY A 18 -38.16 10.66 -23.02
N MET A 19 -38.77 10.01 -22.03
CA MET A 19 -38.30 10.11 -20.65
C MET A 19 -36.91 9.45 -20.56
N ALA A 20 -35.88 10.26 -20.60
CA ALA A 20 -34.52 9.83 -20.22
C ALA A 20 -34.53 9.55 -18.73
N LEU A 21 -34.66 8.28 -18.32
CA LEU A 21 -34.32 7.86 -16.98
C LEU A 21 -32.81 8.03 -16.81
N ALA A 22 -32.41 9.11 -16.16
CA ALA A 22 -31.07 9.27 -15.68
C ALA A 22 -30.85 8.22 -14.59
N TRP A 23 -30.16 7.16 -14.93
CA TRP A 23 -29.62 6.23 -13.94
C TRP A 23 -28.50 6.98 -13.19
N ALA A 24 -28.85 7.55 -12.05
CA ALA A 24 -27.88 8.00 -11.08
C ALA A 24 -27.21 6.72 -10.53
N ALA A 25 -26.03 6.39 -11.04
CA ALA A 25 -25.19 5.39 -10.42
C ALA A 25 -24.91 5.87 -8.98
N PRO A 26 -25.15 5.03 -7.95
CA PRO A 26 -24.73 5.39 -6.61
C PRO A 26 -23.22 5.53 -6.66
N ALA A 27 -22.72 6.75 -6.39
CA ALA A 27 -21.33 6.93 -6.05
C ALA A 27 -21.10 6.05 -4.83
N LEU A 28 -20.35 4.95 -5.01
CA LEU A 28 -19.81 4.18 -3.90
C LEU A 28 -18.90 5.17 -3.16
N ALA A 29 -19.45 5.85 -2.17
CA ALA A 29 -18.66 6.55 -1.20
C ALA A 29 -17.72 5.49 -0.61
N GLN A 30 -16.43 5.57 -0.96
CA GLN A 30 -15.40 4.82 -0.27
C GLN A 30 -15.52 5.28 1.18
N ALA A 31 -16.05 4.39 2.03
CA ALA A 31 -16.04 4.62 3.45
C ALA A 31 -14.58 4.90 3.82
N PRO A 32 -14.28 5.98 4.57
CA PRO A 32 -12.96 6.13 5.13
C PRO A 32 -12.65 4.83 5.85
N ASP A 33 -11.45 4.26 5.61
CA ASP A 33 -11.00 3.06 6.30
C ASP A 33 -11.38 3.21 7.78
N ALA A 34 -12.43 2.48 8.19
CA ALA A 34 -12.91 2.55 9.55
C ALA A 34 -11.71 2.16 10.40
N ALA A 35 -11.22 3.12 11.19
CA ALA A 35 -10.12 2.91 12.10
C ALA A 35 -10.44 1.68 12.94
N VAL A 36 -9.87 0.55 12.58
CA VAL A 36 -9.86 -0.64 13.42
C VAL A 36 -9.22 -0.17 14.72
N PRO A 37 -9.79 -0.42 15.91
CA PRO A 37 -9.12 -0.11 17.17
C PRO A 37 -7.75 -0.80 17.15
N GLY A 38 -6.66 -0.04 17.05
CA GLY A 38 -5.34 -0.50 16.65
C GLY A 38 -5.07 -0.44 15.14
N GLY A 39 -5.87 0.33 14.36
CA GLY A 39 -5.79 0.43 12.91
C GLY A 39 -4.44 0.95 12.40
N CYS A 40 -4.07 0.44 11.25
CA CYS A 40 -2.84 0.79 10.54
C CYS A 40 -2.87 2.25 10.09
N ASP A 41 -2.10 3.13 10.73
CA ASP A 41 -1.83 4.47 10.19
C ASP A 41 -0.89 4.35 8.97
N ARG A 42 -1.52 4.04 7.84
CA ARG A 42 -0.80 3.81 6.59
C ARG A 42 -0.07 5.06 6.12
N GLU A 43 -0.69 6.23 6.27
CA GLU A 43 -0.10 7.50 5.84
C GLU A 43 1.16 7.82 6.65
N ARG A 44 1.10 7.66 7.97
CA ARG A 44 2.27 7.76 8.84
C ARG A 44 3.33 6.70 8.48
N GLY A 45 2.90 5.47 8.24
CA GLY A 45 3.78 4.38 7.81
C GLY A 45 4.57 4.72 6.54
N GLU A 46 3.92 5.29 5.52
CA GLU A 46 4.58 5.72 4.28
C GLU A 46 5.56 6.87 4.53
N ARG A 47 5.18 7.87 5.34
CA ARG A 47 6.09 8.97 5.72
C ARG A 47 7.32 8.44 6.45
N VAL A 48 7.15 7.51 7.40
CA VAL A 48 8.26 6.92 8.15
C VAL A 48 9.12 6.04 7.24
N PHE A 49 8.50 5.25 6.37
CA PHE A 49 9.21 4.38 5.44
C PHE A 49 10.14 5.13 4.50
N SER A 50 9.91 6.40 4.23
CA SER A 50 10.81 7.23 3.40
C SER A 50 12.27 7.21 3.91
N LYS A 51 12.47 7.07 5.22
CA LYS A 51 13.79 6.92 5.85
C LYS A 51 14.43 5.56 5.54
N CYS A 52 13.62 4.53 5.34
CA CYS A 52 14.05 3.18 5.00
C CYS A 52 14.31 3.03 3.50
N ALA A 53 13.53 3.73 2.68
CA ALA A 53 13.57 3.66 1.22
C ALA A 53 14.92 4.11 0.62
N ILE A 54 15.72 4.86 1.37
CA ILE A 54 17.09 5.25 0.99
C ILE A 54 17.95 4.00 0.73
N CYS A 55 17.70 2.93 1.47
CA CYS A 55 18.48 1.70 1.43
C CYS A 55 17.68 0.47 1.01
N HIS A 56 16.37 0.45 1.25
CA HIS A 56 15.51 -0.73 1.09
C HIS A 56 14.40 -0.51 0.08
N ALA A 57 14.16 -1.47 -0.79
CA ALA A 57 12.94 -1.55 -1.56
C ALA A 57 11.88 -2.33 -0.78
N ARG A 58 10.61 -1.94 -0.92
CA ARG A 58 9.44 -2.63 -0.35
C ARG A 58 8.69 -3.44 -1.41
N ASP A 59 8.85 -3.12 -2.67
CA ASP A 59 8.26 -3.83 -3.80
C ASP A 59 9.15 -5.00 -4.22
N ALA A 60 8.54 -6.17 -4.51
CA ALA A 60 9.24 -7.37 -4.97
C ALA A 60 10.01 -7.16 -6.29
N ALA A 61 9.46 -6.33 -7.19
CA ALA A 61 10.05 -6.06 -8.49
C ALA A 61 11.12 -4.95 -8.46
N ALA A 62 11.18 -4.14 -7.40
CA ALA A 62 12.10 -3.03 -7.32
C ALA A 62 13.48 -3.46 -6.79
N PRO A 63 14.57 -3.01 -7.42
CA PRO A 63 15.91 -3.25 -6.89
C PRO A 63 16.09 -2.50 -5.56
N SER A 64 16.75 -3.16 -4.60
CA SER A 64 17.10 -2.56 -3.31
C SER A 64 18.49 -1.93 -3.42
N PRO A 65 18.66 -0.62 -3.11
CA PRO A 65 19.93 0.07 -3.39
C PRO A 65 21.10 -0.43 -2.56
N VAL A 66 20.92 -0.64 -1.26
CA VAL A 66 21.98 -0.95 -0.30
C VAL A 66 21.60 -2.11 0.63
N GLY A 67 20.40 -2.08 1.18
CA GLY A 67 19.88 -3.05 2.13
C GLY A 67 19.14 -4.21 1.47
N PRO A 68 18.73 -5.25 2.21
CA PRO A 68 17.89 -6.29 1.68
C PRO A 68 16.48 -5.76 1.38
N GLN A 69 15.83 -6.36 0.39
CA GLN A 69 14.44 -6.06 0.06
C GLN A 69 13.51 -6.43 1.22
N LEU A 70 12.53 -5.56 1.50
CA LEU A 70 11.59 -5.71 2.62
C LEU A 70 10.24 -6.29 2.23
N HIS A 71 9.99 -6.58 0.92
CA HIS A 71 8.79 -7.29 0.49
C HIS A 71 8.65 -8.61 1.27
N GLY A 72 7.50 -8.83 1.90
CA GLY A 72 7.25 -10.02 2.72
C GLY A 72 8.21 -10.22 3.89
N VAL A 73 8.78 -9.14 4.45
CA VAL A 73 9.71 -9.25 5.58
C VAL A 73 9.01 -9.76 6.84
N VAL A 74 7.77 -9.37 7.10
CA VAL A 74 7.01 -9.85 8.26
C VAL A 74 6.69 -11.34 8.08
N GLY A 75 7.08 -12.15 9.05
CA GLY A 75 7.01 -13.60 9.03
C GLY A 75 8.22 -14.29 8.37
N ARG A 76 9.08 -13.55 7.66
CA ARG A 76 10.29 -14.10 7.05
C ARG A 76 11.38 -14.33 8.10
N GLN A 77 12.07 -15.47 7.99
CA GLN A 77 13.24 -15.77 8.81
C GLN A 77 14.33 -14.73 8.59
N SER A 78 15.01 -14.31 9.68
CA SER A 78 16.10 -13.33 9.57
C SER A 78 17.23 -13.87 8.69
N ALA A 79 17.83 -12.96 7.92
CA ALA A 79 18.99 -13.24 7.07
C ALA A 79 18.80 -14.32 6.00
N THR A 80 17.57 -14.54 5.50
CA THR A 80 17.28 -15.61 4.51
C THR A 80 17.05 -15.10 3.10
N LEU A 81 17.05 -13.79 2.85
CA LEU A 81 16.88 -13.29 1.47
C LEU A 81 18.10 -13.70 0.63
N PRO A 82 17.91 -14.43 -0.50
CA PRO A 82 19.02 -14.85 -1.35
C PRO A 82 19.80 -13.66 -1.92
N GLY A 83 21.11 -13.82 -2.06
CA GLY A 83 21.97 -12.84 -2.71
C GLY A 83 22.40 -11.64 -1.83
N PHE A 84 21.82 -11.47 -0.64
CA PHE A 84 22.24 -10.40 0.27
C PHE A 84 23.22 -10.90 1.34
N LYS A 85 24.30 -10.15 1.56
CA LYS A 85 25.30 -10.45 2.58
C LYS A 85 24.94 -9.83 3.93
N TYR A 86 24.28 -10.59 4.78
CA TYR A 86 23.89 -10.15 6.12
C TYR A 86 25.09 -10.12 7.08
N SER A 87 25.01 -9.26 8.12
CA SER A 87 25.91 -9.30 9.26
C SER A 87 25.83 -10.62 10.00
N LYS A 88 26.90 -10.97 10.75
CA LYS A 88 26.90 -12.15 11.60
C LYS A 88 25.75 -12.12 12.60
N ALA A 89 25.53 -10.98 13.25
CA ALA A 89 24.46 -10.78 14.24
C ALA A 89 23.06 -11.14 13.68
N LEU A 90 22.71 -10.69 12.46
CA LEU A 90 21.42 -11.01 11.86
C LEU A 90 21.32 -12.48 11.41
N ARG A 91 22.42 -13.11 11.00
CA ARG A 91 22.44 -14.54 10.68
C ARG A 91 22.26 -15.43 11.90
N GLU A 92 22.78 -15.00 13.05
CA GLU A 92 22.70 -15.72 14.32
C GLU A 92 21.38 -15.53 15.05
N LEU A 93 20.61 -14.51 14.70
CA LEU A 93 19.31 -14.25 15.30
C LEU A 93 18.33 -15.44 15.14
N ARG A 94 18.32 -16.09 13.97
CA ARG A 94 17.54 -17.32 13.67
C ARG A 94 16.07 -17.26 14.08
N GLN A 95 15.46 -16.10 13.99
CA GLN A 95 14.06 -15.87 14.31
C GLN A 95 13.32 -15.29 13.11
N ALA A 96 12.02 -15.57 13.01
CA ALA A 96 11.16 -14.88 12.06
C ALA A 96 10.89 -13.45 12.53
N TRP A 97 10.83 -12.52 11.60
CA TRP A 97 10.49 -11.14 11.89
C TRP A 97 9.00 -11.02 12.23
N THR A 98 8.66 -11.16 13.49
CA THR A 98 7.32 -10.82 14.00
C THR A 98 7.20 -9.30 14.18
N PRO A 99 5.97 -8.75 14.26
CA PRO A 99 5.77 -7.34 14.61
C PRO A 99 6.50 -6.93 15.89
N GLU A 100 6.48 -7.75 16.93
CA GLU A 100 7.12 -7.50 18.22
C GLU A 100 8.64 -7.52 18.12
N LEU A 101 9.19 -8.41 17.28
CA LEU A 101 10.62 -8.46 17.04
C LEU A 101 11.10 -7.25 16.24
N LEU A 102 10.30 -6.83 15.23
CA LEU A 102 10.55 -5.62 14.47
C LEU A 102 10.44 -4.37 15.33
N GLU A 103 9.49 -4.31 16.25
CA GLU A 103 9.34 -3.21 17.21
C GLU A 103 10.64 -2.98 18.01
N ARG A 104 11.19 -4.05 18.55
CA ARG A 104 12.46 -4.02 19.31
C ARG A 104 13.64 -3.67 18.41
N PHE A 105 13.74 -4.29 17.25
CA PHE A 105 14.83 -4.04 16.32
C PHE A 105 14.83 -2.60 15.80
N LEU A 106 13.65 -2.07 15.43
CA LEU A 106 13.54 -0.72 14.89
C LEU A 106 13.72 0.37 15.96
N ALA A 107 13.53 0.06 17.24
CA ALA A 107 13.80 1.00 18.34
C ALA A 107 15.31 1.30 18.50
N ASP A 108 16.14 0.27 18.39
CA ASP A 108 17.60 0.34 18.48
C ASP A 108 18.25 -0.85 17.75
N PRO A 109 18.49 -0.75 16.44
CA PRO A 109 19.07 -1.85 15.67
C PRO A 109 20.46 -2.28 16.14
N ALA A 110 21.28 -1.34 16.57
CA ALA A 110 22.64 -1.62 17.02
C ALA A 110 22.68 -2.31 18.40
N GLY A 111 21.82 -1.88 19.32
CA GLY A 111 21.66 -2.52 20.63
C GLY A 111 20.99 -3.89 20.53
N PHE A 112 20.01 -4.04 19.61
CA PHE A 112 19.31 -5.31 19.39
C PHE A 112 20.20 -6.38 18.72
N ALA A 113 20.98 -5.99 17.71
CA ALA A 113 21.86 -6.87 16.93
C ALA A 113 23.26 -6.27 16.86
N PRO A 114 24.08 -6.38 17.92
CA PRO A 114 25.43 -5.83 17.95
C PRO A 114 26.28 -6.37 16.80
N GLY A 115 26.88 -5.46 16.04
CA GLY A 115 27.60 -5.79 14.82
C GLY A 115 26.71 -5.84 13.56
N THR A 116 25.47 -5.36 13.63
CA THR A 116 24.67 -5.08 12.41
C THR A 116 25.39 -4.08 11.53
N ILE A 117 25.29 -4.28 10.20
CA ILE A 117 25.81 -3.35 9.19
C ILE A 117 24.76 -2.32 8.76
N MET A 118 23.57 -2.37 9.34
CA MET A 118 22.50 -1.42 9.08
C MET A 118 22.83 -0.09 9.79
N ALA A 119 23.19 0.92 9.00
CA ALA A 119 23.55 2.25 9.51
C ALA A 119 22.29 3.08 9.82
N PHE A 120 21.56 2.69 10.86
CA PHE A 120 20.33 3.33 11.28
C PHE A 120 20.27 3.42 12.81
N THR A 121 19.96 4.62 13.34
CA THR A 121 19.96 4.88 14.78
C THR A 121 18.67 4.49 15.50
N GLY A 122 17.71 3.97 14.75
CA GLY A 122 16.41 3.56 15.26
C GLY A 122 15.35 4.65 15.21
N LEU A 123 14.10 4.22 15.31
CA LEU A 123 12.91 5.06 15.46
C LEU A 123 12.58 5.19 16.94
N LYS A 124 12.69 6.39 17.51
CA LYS A 124 12.44 6.60 18.95
C LYS A 124 10.95 6.65 19.27
N ASP A 125 10.13 7.14 18.34
CA ASP A 125 8.69 7.23 18.50
C ASP A 125 8.03 5.85 18.27
N ALA A 126 7.24 5.39 19.24
CA ALA A 126 6.57 4.09 19.20
C ALA A 126 5.47 4.03 18.13
N ASP A 127 4.77 5.14 17.91
CA ASP A 127 3.71 5.19 16.89
C ASP A 127 4.32 5.16 15.47
N ASP A 128 5.52 5.74 15.27
CA ASP A 128 6.26 5.62 14.01
C ASP A 128 6.65 4.16 13.75
N ARG A 129 7.10 3.43 14.79
CA ARG A 129 7.42 2.02 14.66
C ARG A 129 6.18 1.19 14.35
N ALA A 130 5.09 1.40 15.09
CA ALA A 130 3.83 0.70 14.86
C ALA A 130 3.30 0.94 13.43
N ALA A 131 3.33 2.18 12.96
CA ALA A 131 2.85 2.56 11.63
C ALA A 131 3.69 1.92 10.51
N VAL A 132 5.03 1.96 10.60
CA VAL A 132 5.88 1.36 9.58
C VAL A 132 5.82 -0.18 9.61
N ILE A 133 5.70 -0.80 10.78
CA ILE A 133 5.52 -2.26 10.89
C ILE A 133 4.21 -2.69 10.23
N CYS A 134 3.13 -1.96 10.51
CA CYS A 134 1.83 -2.21 9.86
C CYS A 134 1.93 -2.07 8.34
N LEU A 135 2.60 -1.06 7.83
CA LEU A 135 2.86 -0.91 6.41
C LEU A 135 3.61 -2.12 5.83
N LEU A 136 4.63 -2.61 6.51
CA LEU A 136 5.42 -3.78 6.10
C LEU A 136 4.61 -5.08 6.11
N GLN A 137 3.62 -5.22 6.99
CA GLN A 137 2.72 -6.39 7.02
C GLN A 137 1.87 -6.48 5.75
N THR A 138 1.55 -5.35 5.12
CA THR A 138 0.77 -5.29 3.88
C THR A 138 1.62 -5.43 2.61
N SER A 139 2.94 -5.38 2.72
CA SER A 139 3.91 -5.49 1.61
C SER A 139 4.21 -6.97 1.32
N ARG A 140 3.23 -7.68 0.73
CA ARG A 140 3.31 -9.10 0.36
C ARG A 140 3.21 -9.28 -1.14
#